data_11fb26f3080c391494b8b4dc36533153
#
_entry.id   11fb26f3080c391494b8b4dc36533153
#
_cell.length_a   1.000
_cell.length_b   1.000
_cell.length_c   1.000
_cell.angle_alpha   90.00
_cell.angle_beta   90.00
_cell.angle_gamma   90.00
#
_symmetry.space_group_name_H-M   'P 1'
#
loop_
_entity.id
_entity.type
_entity.pdbx_description
1 polymer ?
#
loop_
_entity_poly.entity_id
_entity_poly.type
_entity_poly.pdbx_seq_one_letter_code
_entity_poly.pdbx_strand_id
1 'polypeptide(L)'
;EVSAKTVSDAITEACQKLGVTSDKLDYEVVEEGSSGFLGIGAKAAVIKASVKKSSVEEVARVFLNDVFQAMNMEVVIAIKYNEEEKSMDIELSGNEMGVLIGKRGQTLDSLQYLVSLVVNKESEEYIHVKVDTENYRQRRKETLENLAKNIAYKVKRTKRSVSLEPMNPYERRIIHSALQNDKYVTTHSEGEEPFRRVVVTLKK
;
A
#
# COMPACT_ATOMS: atom_id res chain seq x y z
N GLU A 1 -0.67 -18.92 -29.35
CA GLU A 1 -0.21 -18.59 -30.69
C GLU A 1 -1.37 -18.08 -31.54
N VAL A 2 -1.12 -17.04 -32.34
CA VAL A 2 -2.08 -16.42 -33.26
C VAL A 2 -1.43 -16.30 -34.61
N SER A 3 -2.17 -16.66 -35.66
CA SER A 3 -1.69 -16.64 -37.04
C SER A 3 -2.60 -15.75 -37.88
N ALA A 4 -2.00 -14.80 -38.63
CA ALA A 4 -2.73 -13.89 -39.53
C ALA A 4 -1.91 -13.57 -40.78
N LYS A 5 -2.44 -12.74 -41.67
CA LYS A 5 -1.75 -12.40 -42.91
C LYS A 5 -0.48 -11.56 -42.67
N THR A 6 -0.51 -10.69 -41.66
CA THR A 6 0.63 -9.85 -41.25
C THR A 6 0.79 -9.94 -39.73
N VAL A 7 1.96 -9.55 -39.23
CA VAL A 7 2.21 -9.44 -37.78
C VAL A 7 1.23 -8.47 -37.12
N SER A 8 0.91 -7.35 -37.77
CA SER A 8 -0.06 -6.37 -37.26
C SER A 8 -1.47 -6.95 -37.11
N ASP A 9 -1.91 -7.75 -38.10
CA ASP A 9 -3.22 -8.42 -38.02
C ASP A 9 -3.22 -9.48 -36.89
N ALA A 10 -2.10 -10.21 -36.72
CA ALA A 10 -1.95 -11.19 -35.66
C ALA A 10 -1.98 -10.54 -34.26
N ILE A 11 -1.36 -9.37 -34.08
CA ILE A 11 -1.43 -8.58 -32.84
C ILE A 11 -2.88 -8.17 -32.57
N THR A 12 -3.59 -7.64 -33.57
CA THR A 12 -4.98 -7.22 -33.45
C THR A 12 -5.89 -8.38 -33.02
N GLU A 13 -5.71 -9.54 -33.67
CA GLU A 13 -6.46 -10.75 -33.33
C GLU A 13 -6.10 -11.29 -31.93
N ALA A 14 -4.83 -11.21 -31.53
CA ALA A 14 -4.40 -11.57 -30.18
C ALA A 14 -5.04 -10.67 -29.12
N CYS A 15 -5.07 -9.35 -29.36
CA CYS A 15 -5.75 -8.39 -28.48
C CYS A 15 -7.24 -8.72 -28.30
N GLN A 16 -7.92 -9.04 -29.40
CA GLN A 16 -9.34 -9.44 -29.36
C GLN A 16 -9.56 -10.74 -28.59
N LYS A 17 -8.73 -11.77 -28.85
CA LYS A 17 -8.84 -13.08 -28.17
C LYS A 17 -8.53 -13.00 -26.68
N LEU A 18 -7.58 -12.16 -26.27
CA LEU A 18 -7.15 -12.00 -24.88
C LEU A 18 -7.94 -10.91 -24.15
N GLY A 19 -8.77 -10.11 -24.85
CA GLY A 19 -9.58 -9.04 -24.28
C GLY A 19 -8.74 -7.87 -23.73
N VAL A 20 -7.57 -7.61 -24.32
CA VAL A 20 -6.62 -6.57 -23.89
C VAL A 20 -6.28 -5.62 -25.01
N THR A 21 -5.81 -4.44 -24.65
CA THR A 21 -5.26 -3.44 -25.58
C THR A 21 -3.81 -3.78 -25.96
N SER A 22 -3.30 -3.26 -27.06
CA SER A 22 -1.97 -3.60 -27.58
C SER A 22 -0.81 -3.22 -26.64
N ASP A 23 -1.00 -2.22 -25.78
CA ASP A 23 -0.05 -1.80 -24.74
C ASP A 23 0.09 -2.81 -23.60
N LYS A 24 -0.94 -3.65 -23.40
CA LYS A 24 -0.98 -4.75 -22.40
C LYS A 24 -0.69 -6.12 -22.99
N LEU A 25 -0.32 -6.18 -24.27
CA LEU A 25 0.07 -7.41 -24.95
C LEU A 25 1.59 -7.52 -24.97
N ASP A 26 2.10 -8.65 -24.52
CA ASP A 26 3.48 -9.08 -24.74
C ASP A 26 3.47 -10.14 -25.85
N TYR A 27 4.32 -9.98 -26.88
CA TYR A 27 4.33 -10.89 -28.00
C TYR A 27 5.73 -11.14 -28.56
N GLU A 28 5.94 -12.34 -29.06
CA GLU A 28 7.13 -12.76 -29.78
C GLU A 28 6.72 -13.18 -31.18
N VAL A 29 7.43 -12.66 -32.19
CA VAL A 29 7.18 -13.05 -33.59
C VAL A 29 7.90 -14.37 -33.87
N VAL A 30 7.12 -15.41 -34.11
CA VAL A 30 7.64 -16.74 -34.44
C VAL A 30 7.91 -16.85 -35.97
N GLU A 31 6.98 -16.31 -36.79
CA GLU A 31 7.14 -16.23 -38.25
C GLU A 31 6.61 -14.86 -38.74
N GLU A 32 7.42 -14.14 -39.54
CA GLU A 32 7.04 -12.80 -40.04
C GLU A 32 5.95 -12.83 -41.14
N GLY A 33 5.73 -13.96 -41.75
CA GLY A 33 4.83 -14.07 -42.87
C GLY A 33 5.44 -13.50 -44.17
N SER A 34 4.89 -13.88 -45.30
CA SER A 34 5.28 -13.30 -46.60
C SER A 34 4.09 -13.25 -47.57
N SER A 35 3.97 -12.17 -48.32
CA SER A 35 2.87 -11.97 -49.27
C SER A 35 2.98 -12.87 -50.55
N GLY A 36 4.11 -13.58 -50.76
CA GLY A 36 4.36 -14.35 -51.93
C GLY A 36 4.42 -13.52 -53.22
N PHE A 37 4.83 -14.11 -54.34
CA PHE A 37 4.77 -13.49 -55.64
C PHE A 37 3.45 -13.92 -56.35
N LEU A 38 2.58 -12.97 -56.70
CA LEU A 38 1.25 -13.17 -57.28
C LEU A 38 0.34 -14.16 -56.47
N GLY A 39 0.50 -14.15 -55.13
CA GLY A 39 -0.31 -15.03 -54.25
C GLY A 39 0.19 -16.49 -54.14
N ILE A 40 1.26 -16.84 -54.88
CA ILE A 40 1.87 -18.18 -54.79
C ILE A 40 3.00 -18.12 -53.73
N GLY A 41 2.93 -19.00 -52.72
CA GLY A 41 3.95 -19.09 -51.66
C GLY A 41 3.75 -18.10 -50.52
N ALA A 42 2.58 -17.49 -50.36
CA ALA A 42 2.24 -16.68 -49.17
C ALA A 42 2.32 -17.55 -47.88
N LYS A 43 3.05 -17.03 -46.90
CA LYS A 43 3.12 -17.59 -45.57
C LYS A 43 2.43 -16.67 -44.57
N ALA A 44 1.66 -17.24 -43.66
CA ALA A 44 1.05 -16.49 -42.58
C ALA A 44 2.12 -16.00 -41.55
N ALA A 45 1.91 -14.85 -40.99
CA ALA A 45 2.64 -14.43 -39.82
C ALA A 45 2.11 -15.17 -38.59
N VAL A 46 3.01 -15.62 -37.71
CA VAL A 46 2.67 -16.31 -36.45
C VAL A 46 3.33 -15.58 -35.29
N ILE A 47 2.52 -15.20 -34.30
CA ILE A 47 3.01 -14.63 -33.06
C ILE A 47 2.62 -15.50 -31.88
N LYS A 48 3.45 -15.54 -30.86
CA LYS A 48 3.13 -16.05 -29.53
C LYS A 48 2.84 -14.86 -28.65
N ALA A 49 1.59 -14.74 -28.20
CA ALA A 49 1.15 -13.59 -27.43
C ALA A 49 0.66 -14.00 -26.05
N SER A 50 0.96 -13.17 -25.07
CA SER A 50 0.49 -13.28 -23.69
C SER A 50 0.08 -11.90 -23.16
N VAL A 51 -0.73 -11.90 -22.11
CA VAL A 51 -1.04 -10.65 -21.40
C VAL A 51 0.20 -10.23 -20.61
N LYS A 52 0.64 -8.99 -20.82
CA LYS A 52 1.76 -8.41 -20.07
C LYS A 52 1.41 -8.38 -18.59
N LYS A 53 2.22 -9.00 -17.75
CA LYS A 53 2.06 -8.89 -16.30
C LYS A 53 2.27 -7.42 -15.91
N SER A 54 1.25 -6.81 -15.29
CA SER A 54 1.40 -5.47 -14.70
C SER A 54 2.47 -5.52 -13.61
N SER A 55 3.30 -4.49 -13.53
CA SER A 55 4.23 -4.39 -12.40
C SER A 55 3.44 -4.22 -11.09
N VAL A 56 4.01 -4.66 -9.97
CA VAL A 56 3.37 -4.51 -8.65
C VAL A 56 3.13 -3.05 -8.29
N GLU A 57 3.96 -2.13 -8.80
CA GLU A 57 3.78 -0.68 -8.66
C GLU A 57 2.57 -0.18 -9.45
N GLU A 58 2.38 -0.68 -10.68
CA GLU A 58 1.23 -0.32 -11.50
C GLU A 58 -0.07 -0.82 -10.87
N VAL A 59 -0.08 -2.04 -10.34
CA VAL A 59 -1.21 -2.61 -9.60
C VAL A 59 -1.59 -1.73 -8.41
N ALA A 60 -0.59 -1.31 -7.61
CA ALA A 60 -0.81 -0.41 -6.48
C ALA A 60 -1.36 0.95 -6.92
N ARG A 61 -0.80 1.51 -7.99
CA ARG A 61 -1.19 2.82 -8.53
C ARG A 61 -2.61 2.82 -9.08
N VAL A 62 -2.99 1.81 -9.85
CA VAL A 62 -4.35 1.67 -10.40
C VAL A 62 -5.35 1.58 -9.26
N PHE A 63 -5.12 0.68 -8.30
CA PHE A 63 -6.00 0.54 -7.15
C PHE A 63 -6.18 1.84 -6.36
N LEU A 64 -5.08 2.54 -6.06
CA LEU A 64 -5.13 3.81 -5.32
C LEU A 64 -5.85 4.90 -6.10
N ASN A 65 -5.62 5.02 -7.41
CA ASN A 65 -6.32 5.97 -8.27
C ASN A 65 -7.83 5.72 -8.27
N ASP A 66 -8.27 4.46 -8.40
CA ASP A 66 -9.69 4.10 -8.37
C ASP A 66 -10.34 4.48 -7.03
N VAL A 67 -9.65 4.22 -5.91
CA VAL A 67 -10.11 4.59 -4.57
C VAL A 67 -10.23 6.12 -4.45
N PHE A 68 -9.20 6.88 -4.84
CA PHE A 68 -9.23 8.35 -4.73
C PHE A 68 -10.24 8.98 -5.68
N GLN A 69 -10.40 8.45 -6.88
CA GLN A 69 -11.45 8.87 -7.80
C GLN A 69 -12.84 8.64 -7.22
N ALA A 70 -13.10 7.48 -6.61
CA ALA A 70 -14.36 7.19 -5.94
C ALA A 70 -14.62 8.11 -4.72
N MET A 71 -13.57 8.58 -4.07
CA MET A 71 -13.63 9.55 -2.97
C MET A 71 -13.71 11.01 -3.45
N ASN A 72 -13.62 11.28 -4.76
CA ASN A 72 -13.48 12.61 -5.36
C ASN A 72 -12.29 13.40 -4.80
N MET A 73 -11.15 12.75 -4.61
CA MET A 73 -9.94 13.34 -4.07
C MET A 73 -8.85 13.40 -5.14
N GLU A 74 -8.16 14.54 -5.21
CA GLU A 74 -6.94 14.70 -6.01
C GLU A 74 -5.72 14.41 -5.14
N VAL A 75 -5.08 13.24 -5.39
CA VAL A 75 -3.94 12.77 -4.62
C VAL A 75 -2.78 12.43 -5.54
N VAL A 76 -1.62 12.96 -5.24
CA VAL A 76 -0.36 12.58 -5.91
C VAL A 76 0.20 11.34 -5.22
N ILE A 77 0.48 10.30 -6.00
CA ILE A 77 0.95 9.00 -5.52
C ILE A 77 2.40 8.82 -5.97
N ALA A 78 3.33 8.82 -5.03
CA ALA A 78 4.73 8.48 -5.25
C ALA A 78 4.99 7.05 -4.72
N ILE A 79 5.44 6.15 -5.59
CA ILE A 79 5.73 4.75 -5.23
C ILE A 79 7.22 4.51 -5.42
N LYS A 80 7.85 3.89 -4.43
CA LYS A 80 9.23 3.38 -4.47
C LYS A 80 9.20 1.90 -4.13
N TYR A 81 9.55 1.06 -5.08
CA TYR A 81 9.67 -0.38 -4.89
C TYR A 81 11.15 -0.77 -4.82
N ASN A 82 11.51 -1.50 -3.78
CA ASN A 82 12.83 -2.11 -3.63
C ASN A 82 12.67 -3.62 -3.82
N GLU A 83 13.16 -4.12 -4.93
CA GLU A 83 13.05 -5.53 -5.30
C GLU A 83 13.89 -6.44 -4.41
N GLU A 84 15.06 -5.98 -3.94
CA GLU A 84 15.96 -6.75 -3.08
C GLU A 84 15.35 -6.96 -1.68
N GLU A 85 14.75 -5.91 -1.12
CA GLU A 85 14.14 -5.94 0.22
C GLU A 85 12.67 -6.38 0.20
N LYS A 86 12.07 -6.56 -1.01
CA LYS A 86 10.63 -6.81 -1.20
C LYS A 86 9.79 -5.81 -0.43
N SER A 87 10.16 -4.54 -0.49
CA SER A 87 9.49 -3.44 0.20
C SER A 87 8.97 -2.40 -0.78
N MET A 88 7.75 -1.89 -0.52
CA MET A 88 7.10 -0.86 -1.32
C MET A 88 6.69 0.29 -0.40
N ASP A 89 7.36 1.45 -0.54
CA ASP A 89 7.01 2.68 0.15
C ASP A 89 6.13 3.54 -0.77
N ILE A 90 4.95 3.91 -0.27
CA ILE A 90 3.97 4.75 -0.97
C ILE A 90 3.76 6.02 -0.17
N GLU A 91 4.11 7.15 -0.76
CA GLU A 91 3.88 8.47 -0.19
C GLU A 91 2.71 9.14 -0.93
N LEU A 92 1.74 9.60 -0.14
CA LEU A 92 0.54 10.29 -0.63
C LEU A 92 0.63 11.77 -0.29
N SER A 93 0.29 12.62 -1.26
CA SER A 93 0.27 14.07 -1.04
C SER A 93 -0.88 14.75 -1.80
N GLY A 94 -1.43 15.82 -1.22
CA GLY A 94 -2.57 16.55 -1.77
C GLY A 94 -3.19 17.51 -0.75
N ASN A 95 -4.33 18.11 -1.10
CA ASN A 95 -4.94 19.16 -0.29
C ASN A 95 -5.69 18.65 0.95
N GLU A 96 -6.23 17.44 0.93
CA GLU A 96 -7.14 16.93 1.96
C GLU A 96 -6.60 15.67 2.67
N MET A 97 -5.28 15.61 2.92
CA MET A 97 -4.62 14.45 3.50
C MET A 97 -5.16 14.06 4.88
N GLY A 98 -5.75 15.00 5.61
CA GLY A 98 -6.43 14.72 6.87
C GLY A 98 -7.56 13.68 6.78
N VAL A 99 -8.27 13.62 5.64
CA VAL A 99 -9.31 12.61 5.36
C VAL A 99 -8.67 11.24 5.21
N LEU A 100 -7.54 11.14 4.50
CA LEU A 100 -6.80 9.89 4.31
C LEU A 100 -6.11 9.41 5.59
N ILE A 101 -5.69 10.31 6.45
CA ILE A 101 -5.19 9.97 7.79
C ILE A 101 -6.33 9.40 8.63
N GLY A 102 -7.48 10.11 8.66
CA GLY A 102 -8.61 9.76 9.48
C GLY A 102 -8.33 9.91 10.98
N LYS A 103 -9.22 9.34 11.80
CA LYS A 103 -9.08 9.39 13.26
C LYS A 103 -7.84 8.60 13.71
N ARG A 104 -6.78 9.30 14.10
CA ARG A 104 -5.54 8.68 14.62
C ARG A 104 -4.84 7.74 13.64
N GLY A 105 -4.94 8.01 12.35
CA GLY A 105 -4.31 7.17 11.32
C GLY A 105 -5.06 5.89 10.95
N GLN A 106 -6.28 5.69 11.45
CA GLN A 106 -7.05 4.47 11.17
C GLN A 106 -7.39 4.30 9.69
N THR A 107 -7.74 5.39 9.00
CA THR A 107 -8.02 5.34 7.55
C THR A 107 -6.75 5.00 6.79
N LEU A 108 -5.62 5.61 7.15
CA LEU A 108 -4.32 5.35 6.53
C LEU A 108 -3.87 3.89 6.74
N ASP A 109 -4.09 3.34 7.94
CA ASP A 109 -3.78 1.93 8.23
C ASP A 109 -4.68 0.97 7.43
N SER A 110 -5.98 1.29 7.28
CA SER A 110 -6.91 0.52 6.46
C SER A 110 -6.53 0.56 4.98
N LEU A 111 -6.16 1.74 4.47
CA LEU A 111 -5.71 1.90 3.09
C LEU A 111 -4.44 1.10 2.84
N GLN A 112 -3.45 1.17 3.73
CA GLN A 112 -2.23 0.36 3.64
C GLN A 112 -2.55 -1.14 3.59
N TYR A 113 -3.47 -1.60 4.43
CA TYR A 113 -3.87 -2.99 4.46
C TYR A 113 -4.49 -3.43 3.12
N LEU A 114 -5.40 -2.64 2.56
CA LEU A 114 -6.04 -2.93 1.28
C LEU A 114 -5.02 -2.94 0.12
N VAL A 115 -4.15 -1.95 0.04
CA VAL A 115 -3.07 -1.91 -0.96
C VAL A 115 -2.17 -3.13 -0.83
N SER A 116 -1.80 -3.50 0.41
CA SER A 116 -0.98 -4.69 0.66
C SER A 116 -1.65 -5.97 0.15
N LEU A 117 -2.96 -6.12 0.34
CA LEU A 117 -3.70 -7.28 -0.20
C LEU A 117 -3.69 -7.31 -1.72
N VAL A 118 -3.94 -6.17 -2.36
CA VAL A 118 -4.01 -6.08 -3.84
C VAL A 118 -2.63 -6.35 -4.46
N VAL A 119 -1.57 -5.76 -3.93
CA VAL A 119 -0.19 -5.96 -4.40
C VAL A 119 0.24 -7.42 -4.23
N ASN A 120 0.00 -7.99 -3.05
CA ASN A 120 0.43 -9.36 -2.74
C ASN A 120 -0.41 -10.45 -3.43
N LYS A 121 -1.58 -10.12 -3.96
CA LYS A 121 -2.36 -11.03 -4.80
C LYS A 121 -1.69 -11.29 -6.16
N GLU A 122 -1.04 -10.27 -6.72
CA GLU A 122 -0.41 -10.33 -8.04
C GLU A 122 1.10 -10.67 -7.97
N SER A 123 1.67 -10.68 -6.76
CA SER A 123 3.09 -11.00 -6.52
C SER A 123 3.28 -12.47 -6.15
N GLU A 124 4.37 -13.08 -6.62
CA GLU A 124 4.76 -14.44 -6.22
C GLU A 124 5.41 -14.49 -4.82
N GLU A 125 6.07 -13.39 -4.43
CA GLU A 125 6.70 -13.23 -3.12
C GLU A 125 6.01 -12.15 -2.31
N TYR A 126 6.06 -12.25 -0.99
CA TYR A 126 5.40 -11.27 -0.13
C TYR A 126 6.14 -9.92 -0.13
N ILE A 127 5.42 -8.86 -0.47
CA ILE A 127 5.90 -7.47 -0.51
C ILE A 127 5.40 -6.73 0.72
N HIS A 128 6.33 -6.13 1.46
CA HIS A 128 6.02 -5.27 2.60
C HIS A 128 5.61 -3.87 2.12
N VAL A 129 4.31 -3.61 2.10
CA VAL A 129 3.77 -2.31 1.68
C VAL A 129 3.66 -1.38 2.88
N LYS A 130 4.17 -0.17 2.73
CA LYS A 130 4.04 0.94 3.68
C LYS A 130 3.44 2.14 2.97
N VAL A 131 2.38 2.70 3.57
CA VAL A 131 1.72 3.92 3.09
C VAL A 131 1.85 5.01 4.14
N ASP A 132 2.31 6.19 3.74
CA ASP A 132 2.37 7.37 4.59
C ASP A 132 1.91 8.61 3.83
N THR A 133 1.62 9.66 4.55
CA THR A 133 1.28 10.98 4.01
C THR A 133 1.85 12.07 4.91
N GLU A 134 2.58 13.03 4.32
CA GLU A 134 3.16 14.17 5.03
C GLU A 134 3.93 13.78 6.30
N ASN A 135 4.58 12.64 6.28
CA ASN A 135 5.31 12.10 7.44
C ASN A 135 4.43 11.97 8.70
N TYR A 136 3.15 11.59 8.52
CA TYR A 136 2.17 11.49 9.60
C TYR A 136 2.60 10.51 10.69
N ARG A 137 3.12 9.32 10.29
CA ARG A 137 3.47 8.27 11.25
C ARG A 137 4.53 8.74 12.25
N GLN A 138 5.53 9.50 11.79
CA GLN A 138 6.57 10.05 12.65
C GLN A 138 6.01 11.16 13.57
N ARG A 139 5.23 12.11 13.02
CA ARG A 139 4.57 13.15 13.82
C ARG A 139 3.62 12.58 14.87
N ARG A 140 2.89 11.53 14.52
CA ARG A 140 1.99 10.84 15.46
C ARG A 140 2.75 10.18 16.59
N LYS A 141 3.86 9.52 16.30
CA LYS A 141 4.77 8.92 17.30
C LYS A 141 5.25 9.97 18.29
N GLU A 142 5.75 11.10 17.81
CA GLU A 142 6.23 12.21 18.66
C GLU A 142 5.10 12.77 19.56
N THR A 143 3.90 12.92 19.00
CA THR A 143 2.71 13.33 19.75
C THR A 143 2.41 12.36 20.91
N LEU A 144 2.48 11.06 20.66
CA LEU A 144 2.23 10.04 21.67
C LEU A 144 3.32 10.00 22.75
N GLU A 145 4.59 10.16 22.36
CA GLU A 145 5.71 10.25 23.30
C GLU A 145 5.57 11.49 24.23
N ASN A 146 5.18 12.63 23.67
CA ASN A 146 4.91 13.85 24.44
C ASN A 146 3.68 13.69 25.35
N LEU A 147 2.61 13.06 24.86
CA LEU A 147 1.45 12.70 25.67
C LEU A 147 1.86 11.85 26.87
N ALA A 148 2.67 10.81 26.64
CA ALA A 148 3.15 9.92 27.70
C ALA A 148 3.88 10.69 28.80
N LYS A 149 4.82 11.57 28.43
CA LYS A 149 5.57 12.43 29.37
C LYS A 149 4.66 13.34 30.18
N ASN A 150 3.69 13.99 29.53
CA ASN A 150 2.73 14.88 30.19
C ASN A 150 1.83 14.13 31.19
N ILE A 151 1.38 12.93 30.80
CA ILE A 151 0.56 12.08 31.70
C ILE A 151 1.40 11.58 32.87
N ALA A 152 2.64 11.16 32.67
CA ALA A 152 3.55 10.76 33.74
C ALA A 152 3.76 11.91 34.75
N TYR A 153 3.97 13.13 34.26
CA TYR A 153 4.06 14.32 35.13
C TYR A 153 2.77 14.53 35.95
N LYS A 154 1.59 14.41 35.30
CA LYS A 154 0.28 14.53 35.96
C LYS A 154 0.13 13.49 37.07
N VAL A 155 0.44 12.22 36.78
CA VAL A 155 0.37 11.12 37.77
C VAL A 155 1.31 11.35 38.95
N LYS A 156 2.54 11.80 38.69
CA LYS A 156 3.51 12.15 39.76
C LYS A 156 2.98 13.25 40.69
N ARG A 157 2.37 14.29 40.11
CA ARG A 157 1.83 15.42 40.86
C ARG A 157 0.55 15.07 41.63
N THR A 158 -0.40 14.40 40.97
CA THR A 158 -1.73 14.15 41.54
C THR A 158 -1.80 12.86 42.40
N LYS A 159 -0.79 12.02 42.30
CA LYS A 159 -0.74 10.67 42.92
C LYS A 159 -1.91 9.74 42.54
N ARG A 160 -2.60 10.07 41.44
CA ARG A 160 -3.73 9.29 40.92
C ARG A 160 -3.36 8.68 39.58
N SER A 161 -3.79 7.44 39.34
CA SER A 161 -3.66 6.79 38.03
C SER A 161 -4.47 7.55 36.97
N VAL A 162 -3.98 7.51 35.74
CA VAL A 162 -4.65 8.10 34.58
C VAL A 162 -4.80 7.05 33.51
N SER A 163 -6.04 6.81 33.10
CA SER A 163 -6.38 5.98 31.96
C SER A 163 -6.43 6.84 30.69
N LEU A 164 -5.74 6.40 29.64
CA LEU A 164 -5.76 7.05 28.34
C LEU A 164 -6.97 6.57 27.52
N GLU A 165 -7.21 7.22 26.40
CA GLU A 165 -8.22 6.76 25.46
C GLU A 165 -7.79 5.45 24.78
N PRO A 166 -8.75 4.64 24.28
CA PRO A 166 -8.44 3.46 23.48
C PRO A 166 -7.55 3.78 22.29
N MET A 167 -6.57 2.93 22.02
CA MET A 167 -5.63 3.07 20.93
C MET A 167 -5.15 1.70 20.44
N ASN A 168 -4.67 1.64 19.20
CA ASN A 168 -4.22 0.41 18.60
C ASN A 168 -2.95 -0.17 19.30
N PRO A 169 -2.60 -1.45 19.10
CA PRO A 169 -1.46 -2.08 19.77
C PRO A 169 -0.11 -1.37 19.54
N TYR A 170 0.09 -0.80 18.34
CA TYR A 170 1.31 -0.08 18.01
C TYR A 170 1.44 1.22 18.83
N GLU A 171 0.36 2.02 18.91
CA GLU A 171 0.32 3.24 19.69
C GLU A 171 0.52 2.98 21.20
N ARG A 172 -0.09 1.91 21.71
CA ARG A 172 0.12 1.51 23.12
C ARG A 172 1.58 1.15 23.40
N ARG A 173 2.25 0.49 22.44
CA ARG A 173 3.69 0.18 22.55
C ARG A 173 4.54 1.46 22.61
N ILE A 174 4.21 2.49 21.85
CA ILE A 174 4.92 3.78 21.91
C ILE A 174 4.83 4.38 23.32
N ILE A 175 3.63 4.42 23.92
CA ILE A 175 3.43 4.93 25.28
C ILE A 175 4.22 4.10 26.30
N HIS A 176 4.15 2.78 26.23
CA HIS A 176 4.89 1.89 27.13
C HIS A 176 6.40 2.11 27.00
N SER A 177 6.94 2.20 25.78
CA SER A 177 8.35 2.42 25.54
C SER A 177 8.82 3.78 26.04
N ALA A 178 8.03 4.83 25.84
CA ALA A 178 8.35 6.18 26.28
C ALA A 178 8.47 6.30 27.83
N LEU A 179 7.76 5.44 28.58
CA LEU A 179 7.74 5.46 30.04
C LEU A 179 8.45 4.25 30.68
N GLN A 180 9.03 3.34 29.91
CA GLN A 180 9.66 2.12 30.41
C GLN A 180 10.72 2.39 31.49
N ASN A 181 11.55 3.42 31.26
CA ASN A 181 12.66 3.79 32.13
C ASN A 181 12.30 4.91 33.15
N ASP A 182 11.03 5.28 33.24
CA ASP A 182 10.62 6.28 34.24
C ASP A 182 10.74 5.71 35.67
N LYS A 183 11.33 6.50 36.57
CA LYS A 183 11.60 6.05 37.95
C LYS A 183 10.35 5.98 38.84
N TYR A 184 9.31 6.74 38.52
CA TYR A 184 8.17 6.99 39.41
C TYR A 184 6.84 6.43 38.92
N VAL A 185 6.72 6.18 37.61
CA VAL A 185 5.49 5.65 37.04
C VAL A 185 5.71 4.33 36.33
N THR A 186 4.67 3.54 36.25
CA THR A 186 4.59 2.33 35.43
C THR A 186 3.35 2.35 34.56
N THR A 187 3.32 1.52 33.55
CA THR A 187 2.22 1.46 32.58
C THR A 187 1.76 0.03 32.38
N HIS A 188 0.47 -0.16 32.22
CA HIS A 188 -0.13 -1.42 31.78
C HIS A 188 -1.28 -1.13 30.80
N SER A 189 -1.69 -2.14 30.05
CA SER A 189 -2.85 -2.04 29.16
C SER A 189 -4.02 -2.80 29.75
N GLU A 190 -5.21 -2.19 29.74
CA GLU A 190 -6.47 -2.80 30.22
C GLU A 190 -7.56 -2.73 29.14
N GLY A 191 -8.59 -3.59 29.28
CA GLY A 191 -9.71 -3.71 28.35
C GLY A 191 -9.41 -4.65 27.18
N GLU A 192 -10.41 -4.84 26.33
CA GLU A 192 -10.35 -5.67 25.12
C GLU A 192 -10.38 -4.80 23.86
N GLU A 193 -9.82 -5.31 22.76
CA GLU A 193 -9.88 -4.61 21.47
C GLU A 193 -11.35 -4.48 21.02
N PRO A 194 -11.74 -3.38 20.40
CA PRO A 194 -10.95 -2.19 20.01
C PRO A 194 -10.87 -1.11 21.12
N PHE A 195 -11.34 -1.39 22.34
CA PHE A 195 -11.43 -0.41 23.42
C PHE A 195 -10.23 -0.47 24.39
N ARG A 196 -9.23 -1.28 24.08
CA ARG A 196 -8.05 -1.45 24.90
C ARG A 196 -7.20 -0.16 24.96
N ARG A 197 -6.78 0.19 26.19
CA ARG A 197 -6.12 1.46 26.50
C ARG A 197 -4.93 1.27 27.42
N VAL A 198 -4.08 2.29 27.51
CA VAL A 198 -2.97 2.33 28.46
C VAL A 198 -3.40 3.06 29.73
N VAL A 199 -3.01 2.51 30.87
CA VAL A 199 -3.13 3.15 32.18
C VAL A 199 -1.75 3.44 32.71
N VAL A 200 -1.55 4.67 33.19
CA VAL A 200 -0.30 5.13 33.82
C VAL A 200 -0.53 5.25 35.32
N THR A 201 0.28 4.55 36.13
CA THR A 201 0.15 4.51 37.58
C THR A 201 1.48 4.83 38.25
N LEU A 202 1.46 5.20 39.54
CA LEU A 202 2.70 5.29 40.33
C LEU A 202 3.33 3.90 40.52
N LYS A 203 4.65 3.86 40.47
CA LYS A 203 5.38 2.67 40.99
C LYS A 203 5.18 2.60 42.51
N LYS A 204 4.92 1.40 42.98
CA LYS A 204 4.87 1.11 44.41
C LYS A 204 6.27 1.06 44.99
#